data_5eecdf09a8a432e64f179373ef6dd6f0
#
_entry.id   5eecdf09a8a432e64f179373ef6dd6f0
#
_cell.length_a   1.000
_cell.length_b   1.000
_cell.length_c   1.000
_cell.angle_alpha   90.00
_cell.angle_beta   90.00
_cell.angle_gamma   90.00
#
_symmetry.space_group_name_H-M   'P 1'
#
loop_
_entity.id
_entity.type
_entity.pdbx_description
1 polymer ?
#
loop_
_entity_poly.entity_id
_entity_poly.type
_entity_poly.pdbx_seq_one_letter_code
_entity_poly.pdbx_strand_id
1 'polypeptide(L)'
;MANPLKMSASELGEAFENNLTNPVEALEAYLEAIQKSTLTERIYVEVTKERAFAEAEDARKRQKSGLRMGPLDGVPISWKDLFDVAGHETTAGSDLLKGRMPQTDCAILEQASINGLVTLGKTHMSELAFSGLGLNPVTQTPPCVNDLGAVAGGSSSGAAASVAFGLAPAAIGSDTGGSVRIPAAWNDLVGLKTTLGRVSMEGVVPLCRSFDTIGPIVKTVDDAGLLFSVITTNKPIDLEYRSIERGRLAILKGTALDDLQQKPA
;
A
#
# COMPACT_ATOMS: atom_id res chain seq x y z
N MET A 1 15.02 -14.61 16.52
CA MET A 1 14.68 -14.34 15.12
C MET A 1 14.03 -12.98 15.04
N ALA A 2 14.34 -12.22 14.01
CA ALA A 2 13.71 -10.92 13.77
C ALA A 2 12.21 -11.13 13.50
N ASN A 3 11.35 -10.26 14.05
CA ASN A 3 9.90 -10.38 13.83
C ASN A 3 9.49 -9.57 12.59
N PRO A 4 9.13 -10.21 11.45
CA PRO A 4 8.78 -9.51 10.21
C PRO A 4 7.63 -8.52 10.37
N LEU A 5 6.66 -8.77 11.26
CA LEU A 5 5.48 -7.93 11.47
C LEU A 5 5.79 -6.55 12.07
N LYS A 6 6.97 -6.40 12.72
CA LYS A 6 7.40 -5.14 13.31
C LYS A 6 8.28 -4.30 12.38
N MET A 7 8.75 -4.89 11.30
CA MET A 7 9.64 -4.25 10.34
C MET A 7 8.86 -3.32 9.41
N SER A 8 9.52 -2.28 8.93
CA SER A 8 9.11 -1.53 7.75
C SER A 8 9.42 -2.34 6.48
N ALA A 9 9.01 -1.86 5.32
CA ALA A 9 9.29 -2.56 4.06
C ALA A 9 10.79 -2.58 3.75
N SER A 10 11.50 -1.49 4.00
CA SER A 10 12.96 -1.38 3.82
C SER A 10 13.71 -2.29 4.80
N GLU A 11 13.36 -2.24 6.09
CA GLU A 11 13.96 -3.11 7.12
C GLU A 11 13.75 -4.59 6.81
N LEU A 12 12.58 -4.96 6.26
CA LEU A 12 12.30 -6.33 5.85
C LEU A 12 13.18 -6.73 4.65
N GLY A 13 13.33 -5.84 3.67
CA GLY A 13 14.23 -6.04 2.55
C GLY A 13 15.70 -6.19 2.96
N GLU A 14 16.16 -5.38 3.92
CA GLU A 14 17.49 -5.51 4.53
C GLU A 14 17.66 -6.83 5.30
N ALA A 15 16.62 -7.27 6.01
CA ALA A 15 16.63 -8.56 6.69
C ALA A 15 16.78 -9.73 5.70
N PHE A 16 16.18 -9.64 4.50
CA PHE A 16 16.40 -10.60 3.42
C PHE A 16 17.83 -10.54 2.88
N GLU A 17 18.38 -9.36 2.66
CA GLU A 17 19.76 -9.19 2.20
C GLU A 17 20.77 -9.81 3.16
N ASN A 18 20.55 -9.62 4.45
CA ASN A 18 21.41 -10.14 5.51
C ASN A 18 21.08 -11.58 5.92
N ASN A 19 20.17 -12.27 5.23
CA ASN A 19 19.72 -13.65 5.53
C ASN A 19 19.23 -13.84 6.98
N LEU A 20 18.64 -12.81 7.58
CA LEU A 20 18.04 -12.88 8.92
C LEU A 20 16.66 -13.54 8.89
N THR A 21 16.01 -13.52 7.75
CA THR A 21 14.77 -14.21 7.39
C THR A 21 14.71 -14.34 5.85
N ASN A 22 13.62 -14.89 5.33
CA ASN A 22 13.42 -15.04 3.89
C ASN A 22 11.98 -14.67 3.49
N PRO A 23 11.73 -14.41 2.19
CA PRO A 23 10.40 -14.00 1.71
C PRO A 23 9.25 -14.93 2.09
N VAL A 24 9.48 -16.25 2.12
CA VAL A 24 8.44 -17.23 2.48
C VAL A 24 8.11 -17.16 3.97
N GLU A 25 9.13 -17.15 4.85
CA GLU A 25 8.91 -16.99 6.30
C GLU A 25 8.20 -15.68 6.63
N ALA A 26 8.56 -14.59 5.96
CA ALA A 26 7.89 -13.31 6.14
C ALA A 26 6.43 -13.36 5.66
N LEU A 27 6.17 -13.94 4.49
CA LEU A 27 4.81 -14.12 3.98
C LEU A 27 3.96 -14.96 4.94
N GLU A 28 4.48 -16.09 5.43
CA GLU A 28 3.79 -16.95 6.40
C GLU A 28 3.41 -16.18 7.67
N ALA A 29 4.33 -15.35 8.20
CA ALA A 29 4.05 -14.52 9.35
C ALA A 29 2.90 -13.52 9.11
N TYR A 30 2.86 -12.86 7.94
CA TYR A 30 1.76 -11.95 7.57
C TYR A 30 0.45 -12.71 7.35
N LEU A 31 0.46 -13.85 6.67
CA LEU A 31 -0.74 -14.67 6.47
C LEU A 31 -1.30 -15.19 7.80
N GLU A 32 -0.44 -15.59 8.74
CA GLU A 32 -0.86 -15.98 10.08
C GLU A 32 -1.47 -14.80 10.86
N ALA A 33 -0.85 -13.61 10.78
CA ALA A 33 -1.39 -12.40 11.39
C ALA A 33 -2.76 -12.02 10.80
N ILE A 34 -2.92 -12.09 9.48
CA ILE A 34 -4.19 -11.86 8.78
C ILE A 34 -5.23 -12.88 9.26
N GLN A 35 -4.89 -14.16 9.32
CA GLN A 35 -5.81 -15.21 9.75
C GLN A 35 -6.28 -15.05 11.20
N LYS A 36 -5.41 -14.56 12.09
CA LYS A 36 -5.72 -14.35 13.52
C LYS A 36 -6.44 -13.03 13.81
N SER A 37 -6.37 -12.08 12.91
CA SER A 37 -6.97 -10.76 13.11
C SER A 37 -8.49 -10.81 12.98
N THR A 38 -9.19 -10.29 13.95
CA THR A 38 -10.65 -10.09 13.91
C THR A 38 -11.08 -8.98 12.95
N LEU A 39 -10.11 -8.22 12.42
CA LEU A 39 -10.34 -7.10 11.52
C LEU A 39 -10.14 -7.46 10.04
N THR A 40 -9.69 -8.67 9.75
CA THR A 40 -9.32 -9.09 8.39
C THR A 40 -10.46 -8.86 7.39
N GLU A 41 -11.67 -9.30 7.70
CA GLU A 41 -12.83 -9.13 6.82
C GLU A 41 -13.20 -7.66 6.58
N ARG A 42 -12.81 -6.75 7.49
CA ARG A 42 -13.02 -5.31 7.33
C ARG A 42 -11.89 -4.65 6.53
N ILE A 43 -10.73 -5.29 6.40
CA ILE A 43 -9.51 -4.72 5.79
C ILE A 43 -9.28 -5.30 4.40
N TYR A 44 -9.35 -6.63 4.25
CA TYR A 44 -9.12 -7.34 3.00
C TYR A 44 -10.42 -7.75 2.32
N VAL A 45 -10.53 -7.46 1.03
CA VAL A 45 -11.54 -8.06 0.14
C VAL A 45 -11.15 -9.50 -0.16
N GLU A 46 -9.85 -9.70 -0.42
CA GLU A 46 -9.29 -10.99 -0.77
C GLU A 46 -7.80 -11.05 -0.42
N VAL A 47 -7.34 -12.19 0.09
CA VAL A 47 -5.93 -12.51 0.27
C VAL A 47 -5.50 -13.46 -0.85
N THR A 48 -4.56 -13.04 -1.68
CA THR A 48 -4.13 -13.76 -2.90
C THR A 48 -3.10 -14.82 -2.59
N LYS A 49 -3.45 -15.76 -1.69
CA LYS A 49 -2.53 -16.68 -1.00
C LYS A 49 -1.67 -17.50 -1.96
N GLU A 50 -2.28 -18.13 -2.97
CA GLU A 50 -1.58 -19.02 -3.92
C GLU A 50 -0.56 -18.22 -4.73
N ARG A 51 -0.95 -17.05 -5.22
CA ARG A 51 -0.08 -16.13 -5.95
C ARG A 51 1.06 -15.64 -5.07
N ALA A 52 0.74 -15.18 -3.85
CA ALA A 52 1.73 -14.68 -2.91
C ALA A 52 2.80 -15.72 -2.58
N PHE A 53 2.41 -16.99 -2.38
CA PHE A 53 3.38 -18.07 -2.16
C PHE A 53 4.27 -18.33 -3.37
N ALA A 54 3.73 -18.34 -4.58
CA ALA A 54 4.52 -18.52 -5.80
C ALA A 54 5.57 -17.40 -5.96
N GLU A 55 5.15 -16.14 -5.79
CA GLU A 55 6.01 -14.96 -5.88
C GLU A 55 7.08 -14.96 -4.76
N ALA A 56 6.72 -15.32 -3.51
CA ALA A 56 7.65 -15.40 -2.38
C ALA A 56 8.68 -16.53 -2.55
N GLU A 57 8.27 -17.69 -3.08
CA GLU A 57 9.19 -18.80 -3.38
C GLU A 57 10.21 -18.41 -4.45
N ASP A 58 9.79 -17.70 -5.49
CA ASP A 58 10.71 -17.22 -6.52
C ASP A 58 11.68 -16.16 -5.98
N ALA A 59 11.20 -15.25 -5.11
CA ALA A 59 12.05 -14.30 -4.41
C ALA A 59 13.06 -15.01 -3.47
N ARG A 60 12.63 -16.05 -2.76
CA ARG A 60 13.50 -16.88 -1.92
C ARG A 60 14.60 -17.58 -2.73
N LYS A 61 14.28 -18.08 -3.93
CA LYS A 61 15.29 -18.67 -4.84
C LYS A 61 16.32 -17.61 -5.26
N ARG A 62 15.87 -16.40 -5.60
CA ARG A 62 16.75 -15.27 -5.94
C ARG A 62 17.63 -14.88 -4.76
N GLN A 63 17.06 -14.76 -3.55
CA GLN A 63 17.82 -14.50 -2.33
C GLN A 63 18.95 -15.52 -2.13
N LYS A 64 18.64 -16.83 -2.18
CA LYS A 64 19.64 -17.90 -2.02
C LYS A 64 20.75 -17.89 -3.07
N SER A 65 20.44 -17.40 -4.27
CA SER A 65 21.39 -17.33 -5.39
C SER A 65 22.16 -16.01 -5.45
N GLY A 66 21.90 -15.06 -4.55
CA GLY A 66 22.50 -13.72 -4.59
C GLY A 66 22.02 -12.88 -5.78
N LEU A 67 20.82 -13.17 -6.31
CA LEU A 67 20.27 -12.55 -7.52
C LEU A 67 19.01 -11.74 -7.21
N ARG A 68 18.96 -11.10 -6.03
CA ARG A 68 17.83 -10.22 -5.67
C ARG A 68 17.68 -9.08 -6.68
N MET A 69 16.44 -8.75 -7.02
CA MET A 69 16.10 -7.73 -8.02
C MET A 69 16.21 -6.30 -7.48
N GLY A 70 16.23 -6.14 -6.16
CA GLY A 70 16.34 -4.84 -5.52
C GLY A 70 16.05 -4.92 -4.02
N PRO A 71 16.07 -3.76 -3.32
CA PRO A 71 15.88 -3.70 -1.88
C PRO A 71 14.55 -4.29 -1.40
N LEU A 72 13.50 -4.21 -2.23
CA LEU A 72 12.15 -4.69 -1.87
C LEU A 72 11.81 -6.06 -2.50
N ASP A 73 12.76 -6.76 -3.14
CA ASP A 73 12.50 -8.10 -3.68
C ASP A 73 12.11 -9.07 -2.56
N GLY A 74 10.93 -9.67 -2.70
CA GLY A 74 10.31 -10.57 -1.74
C GLY A 74 9.41 -9.90 -0.68
N VAL A 75 9.31 -8.58 -0.67
CA VAL A 75 8.46 -7.85 0.30
C VAL A 75 6.98 -7.98 -0.08
N PRO A 76 6.10 -8.49 0.82
CA PRO A 76 4.67 -8.57 0.54
C PRO A 76 4.01 -7.20 0.65
N ILE A 77 3.12 -6.85 -0.29
CA ILE A 77 2.38 -5.60 -0.28
C ILE A 77 0.88 -5.79 -0.55
N SER A 78 0.07 -4.92 0.03
CA SER A 78 -1.37 -4.89 -0.17
C SER A 78 -1.77 -3.91 -1.28
N TRP A 79 -2.83 -4.22 -2.00
CA TRP A 79 -3.34 -3.44 -3.12
C TRP A 79 -4.77 -2.98 -2.87
N LYS A 80 -5.06 -1.72 -3.11
CA LYS A 80 -6.44 -1.21 -3.08
C LYS A 80 -7.27 -1.90 -4.17
N ASP A 81 -8.53 -2.23 -3.90
CA ASP A 81 -9.37 -3.05 -4.78
C ASP A 81 -9.82 -2.38 -6.10
N LEU A 82 -9.16 -1.31 -6.52
CA LEU A 82 -9.33 -0.74 -7.85
C LEU A 82 -8.22 -1.14 -8.84
N PHE A 83 -7.18 -1.82 -8.37
CA PHE A 83 -6.11 -2.35 -9.22
C PHE A 83 -6.50 -3.73 -9.75
N ASP A 84 -6.37 -3.92 -11.06
CA ASP A 84 -6.57 -5.21 -11.69
C ASP A 84 -5.44 -6.17 -11.31
N VAL A 85 -5.86 -7.33 -10.80
CA VAL A 85 -5.02 -8.47 -10.49
C VAL A 85 -5.55 -9.64 -11.31
N ALA A 86 -4.74 -10.21 -12.18
CA ALA A 86 -5.14 -11.29 -13.09
C ALA A 86 -5.74 -12.47 -12.31
N GLY A 87 -6.95 -12.90 -12.73
CA GLY A 87 -7.67 -14.00 -12.10
C GLY A 87 -8.35 -13.69 -10.76
N HIS A 88 -8.30 -12.42 -10.29
CA HIS A 88 -8.95 -11.96 -9.07
C HIS A 88 -9.99 -10.88 -9.36
N GLU A 89 -11.11 -10.91 -8.66
CA GLU A 89 -12.17 -9.93 -8.87
C GLU A 89 -11.71 -8.50 -8.52
N THR A 90 -12.11 -7.52 -9.33
CA THR A 90 -11.86 -6.10 -9.08
C THR A 90 -13.18 -5.35 -9.06
N THR A 91 -13.67 -5.05 -7.86
CA THR A 91 -14.97 -4.41 -7.67
C THR A 91 -14.90 -2.90 -7.47
N ALA A 92 -13.71 -2.36 -7.15
CA ALA A 92 -13.56 -0.97 -6.69
C ALA A 92 -14.55 -0.63 -5.54
N GLY A 93 -14.84 -1.60 -4.69
CA GLY A 93 -15.77 -1.47 -3.56
C GLY A 93 -17.23 -1.29 -3.95
N SER A 94 -17.66 -1.66 -5.16
CA SER A 94 -19.01 -1.45 -5.68
C SER A 94 -19.61 -2.71 -6.31
N ASP A 95 -20.90 -2.93 -6.06
CA ASP A 95 -21.67 -4.00 -6.73
C ASP A 95 -21.79 -3.81 -8.25
N LEU A 96 -21.56 -2.59 -8.76
CA LEU A 96 -21.58 -2.29 -10.20
C LEU A 96 -20.51 -3.09 -10.98
N LEU A 97 -19.40 -3.41 -10.33
CA LEU A 97 -18.28 -4.14 -10.93
C LEU A 97 -18.17 -5.59 -10.46
N LYS A 98 -19.17 -6.08 -9.73
CA LYS A 98 -19.22 -7.45 -9.26
C LYS A 98 -19.15 -8.45 -10.40
N GLY A 99 -18.31 -9.47 -10.26
CA GLY A 99 -18.04 -10.46 -11.31
C GLY A 99 -17.00 -10.00 -12.34
N ARG A 100 -16.41 -8.80 -12.21
CA ARG A 100 -15.37 -8.33 -13.10
C ARG A 100 -14.04 -9.02 -12.78
N MET A 101 -13.65 -9.99 -13.62
CA MET A 101 -12.43 -10.79 -13.49
C MET A 101 -11.41 -10.38 -14.56
N PRO A 102 -10.44 -9.51 -14.25
CA PRO A 102 -9.40 -9.14 -15.21
C PRO A 102 -8.54 -10.34 -15.58
N GLN A 103 -8.12 -10.39 -16.85
CA GLN A 103 -7.27 -11.46 -17.38
C GLN A 103 -5.78 -11.10 -17.31
N THR A 104 -5.47 -9.83 -17.07
CA THR A 104 -4.12 -9.30 -16.97
C THR A 104 -4.00 -8.44 -15.71
N ASP A 105 -2.79 -8.37 -15.18
CA ASP A 105 -2.47 -7.41 -14.12
C ASP A 105 -2.53 -5.98 -14.65
N CYS A 106 -2.79 -5.02 -13.78
CA CYS A 106 -2.56 -3.62 -14.11
C CYS A 106 -1.05 -3.34 -14.26
N ALA A 107 -0.70 -2.36 -15.10
CA ALA A 107 0.69 -2.07 -15.44
C ALA A 107 1.61 -1.83 -14.23
N ILE A 108 1.08 -1.22 -13.18
CA ILE A 108 1.86 -0.98 -11.96
C ILE A 108 2.12 -2.27 -11.16
N LEU A 109 1.18 -3.22 -11.17
CA LEU A 109 1.35 -4.50 -10.49
C LEU A 109 2.33 -5.38 -11.27
N GLU A 110 2.24 -5.41 -12.62
CA GLU A 110 3.27 -6.04 -13.46
C GLU A 110 4.66 -5.49 -13.14
N GLN A 111 4.78 -4.17 -13.04
CA GLN A 111 6.05 -3.52 -12.70
C GLN A 111 6.54 -3.91 -11.30
N ALA A 112 5.65 -4.01 -10.32
CA ALA A 112 5.98 -4.44 -8.97
C ALA A 112 6.46 -5.90 -8.94
N SER A 113 5.76 -6.79 -9.68
CA SER A 113 6.13 -8.21 -9.80
C SER A 113 7.47 -8.39 -10.51
N ILE A 114 7.76 -7.62 -11.57
CA ILE A 114 9.08 -7.60 -12.25
C ILE A 114 10.20 -7.21 -11.28
N ASN A 115 9.92 -6.34 -10.30
CA ASN A 115 10.86 -5.96 -9.25
C ASN A 115 10.83 -6.89 -8.03
N GLY A 116 10.10 -7.99 -8.11
CA GLY A 116 10.08 -9.06 -7.12
C GLY A 116 9.19 -8.83 -5.90
N LEU A 117 8.33 -7.80 -5.88
CA LEU A 117 7.38 -7.64 -4.79
C LEU A 117 6.36 -8.78 -4.79
N VAL A 118 5.83 -9.09 -3.61
CA VAL A 118 4.84 -10.16 -3.43
C VAL A 118 3.45 -9.58 -3.27
N THR A 119 2.50 -10.04 -4.07
CA THR A 119 1.11 -9.58 -4.05
C THR A 119 0.35 -10.27 -2.92
N LEU A 120 0.17 -9.57 -1.78
CA LEU A 120 -0.41 -10.15 -0.56
C LEU A 120 -1.94 -10.26 -0.64
N GLY A 121 -2.60 -9.24 -1.19
CA GLY A 121 -4.05 -9.23 -1.28
C GLY A 121 -4.63 -7.89 -1.68
N LYS A 122 -5.95 -7.88 -1.87
CA LYS A 122 -6.77 -6.73 -2.26
C LYS A 122 -7.52 -6.20 -1.04
N THR A 123 -7.56 -4.88 -0.86
CA THR A 123 -8.07 -4.22 0.34
C THR A 123 -9.31 -3.39 0.06
N HIS A 124 -10.20 -3.30 1.05
CA HIS A 124 -11.40 -2.48 0.99
C HIS A 124 -11.10 -1.00 0.75
N MET A 125 -12.06 -0.30 0.20
CA MET A 125 -11.97 1.11 -0.17
C MET A 125 -13.35 1.76 -0.16
N SER A 126 -13.42 3.10 -0.14
CA SER A 126 -14.69 3.78 -0.43
C SER A 126 -15.18 3.40 -1.82
N GLU A 127 -16.49 3.21 -1.96
CA GLU A 127 -17.11 2.83 -3.24
C GLU A 127 -16.65 3.74 -4.37
N LEU A 128 -16.16 3.14 -5.47
CA LEU A 128 -15.62 3.81 -6.67
C LEU A 128 -14.62 4.94 -6.36
N ALA A 129 -13.91 4.84 -5.23
CA ALA A 129 -12.95 5.84 -4.73
C ALA A 129 -13.58 7.24 -4.42
N PHE A 130 -14.91 7.36 -4.35
CA PHE A 130 -15.63 8.63 -4.29
C PHE A 130 -15.97 9.07 -2.86
N SER A 131 -15.04 8.94 -1.92
CA SER A 131 -15.13 9.54 -0.58
C SER A 131 -13.77 9.53 0.13
N GLY A 132 -13.47 10.60 0.89
CA GLY A 132 -12.30 10.70 1.77
C GLY A 132 -12.50 10.05 3.14
N LEU A 133 -13.68 9.55 3.47
CA LEU A 133 -13.99 9.00 4.80
C LEU A 133 -13.56 7.52 4.96
N GLY A 134 -13.54 6.76 3.87
CA GLY A 134 -13.28 5.31 3.97
C GLY A 134 -14.51 4.48 4.33
N LEU A 135 -15.69 5.12 4.45
CA LEU A 135 -16.97 4.42 4.59
C LEU A 135 -17.31 3.71 3.29
N ASN A 136 -17.75 2.46 3.42
CA ASN A 136 -18.34 1.71 2.31
C ASN A 136 -19.51 0.85 2.83
N PRO A 137 -20.76 1.25 2.58
CA PRO A 137 -21.94 0.50 3.01
C PRO A 137 -22.24 -0.72 2.13
N VAL A 138 -21.60 -0.84 0.96
CA VAL A 138 -21.78 -1.95 0.01
C VAL A 138 -20.92 -3.14 0.41
N THR A 139 -19.68 -2.88 0.82
CA THR A 139 -18.72 -3.91 1.21
C THR A 139 -18.41 -3.84 2.70
N GLN A 140 -17.23 -3.39 3.09
CA GLN A 140 -16.81 -3.27 4.48
C GLN A 140 -16.10 -1.93 4.73
N THR A 141 -16.16 -1.47 5.98
CA THR A 141 -15.52 -0.24 6.42
C THR A 141 -14.36 -0.55 7.36
N PRO A 142 -13.10 -0.34 6.94
CA PRO A 142 -11.94 -0.50 7.81
C PRO A 142 -11.94 0.50 8.97
N PRO A 143 -11.51 0.09 10.18
CA PRO A 143 -11.41 1.00 11.32
C PRO A 143 -10.11 1.79 11.29
N CYS A 144 -10.09 2.93 11.98
CA CYS A 144 -8.86 3.66 12.29
C CYS A 144 -8.04 2.94 13.37
N VAL A 145 -6.71 2.94 13.25
CA VAL A 145 -5.82 2.31 14.24
C VAL A 145 -5.89 2.99 15.60
N ASN A 146 -6.14 4.29 15.62
CA ASN A 146 -6.20 5.10 16.84
C ASN A 146 -7.55 5.03 17.55
N ASP A 147 -8.62 4.63 16.84
CA ASP A 147 -9.96 4.44 17.38
C ASP A 147 -10.74 3.42 16.52
N LEU A 148 -10.97 2.24 17.05
CA LEU A 148 -11.69 1.17 16.34
C LEU A 148 -13.17 1.50 16.04
N GLY A 149 -13.74 2.52 16.70
CA GLY A 149 -15.07 3.05 16.43
C GLY A 149 -15.10 4.09 15.30
N ALA A 150 -13.93 4.62 14.92
CA ALA A 150 -13.79 5.59 13.85
C ALA A 150 -13.42 4.90 12.53
N VAL A 151 -13.63 5.62 11.43
CA VAL A 151 -13.28 5.18 10.07
C VAL A 151 -11.79 5.45 9.77
N ALA A 152 -11.17 4.62 8.95
CA ALA A 152 -9.73 4.72 8.62
C ALA A 152 -9.37 5.92 7.74
N GLY A 153 -10.34 6.70 7.27
CA GLY A 153 -10.12 7.63 6.15
C GLY A 153 -10.04 6.89 4.82
N GLY A 154 -10.16 7.62 3.72
CA GLY A 154 -10.29 7.03 2.40
C GLY A 154 -9.80 7.95 1.26
N SER A 155 -9.98 7.40 0.10
CA SER A 155 -10.69 6.17 -0.28
C SER A 155 -9.83 4.89 -0.15
N SER A 156 -8.51 4.97 0.10
CA SER A 156 -7.61 3.81 0.29
C SER A 156 -7.63 3.30 1.74
N SER A 157 -8.85 3.09 2.29
CA SER A 157 -9.07 2.80 3.70
C SER A 157 -8.44 1.48 4.16
N GLY A 158 -8.71 0.39 3.44
CA GLY A 158 -8.15 -0.92 3.76
C GLY A 158 -6.65 -1.00 3.51
N ALA A 159 -6.13 -0.27 2.51
CA ALA A 159 -4.70 -0.19 2.26
C ALA A 159 -3.96 0.43 3.47
N ALA A 160 -4.45 1.55 4.00
CA ALA A 160 -3.87 2.14 5.20
C ALA A 160 -4.05 1.24 6.43
N ALA A 161 -5.26 0.70 6.64
CA ALA A 161 -5.53 -0.19 7.76
C ALA A 161 -4.65 -1.44 7.74
N SER A 162 -4.39 -2.05 6.56
CA SER A 162 -3.51 -3.22 6.45
C SER A 162 -2.10 -2.94 6.98
N VAL A 163 -1.56 -1.75 6.71
CA VAL A 163 -0.23 -1.34 7.19
C VAL A 163 -0.26 -0.97 8.68
N ALA A 164 -1.25 -0.17 9.09
CA ALA A 164 -1.36 0.32 10.46
C ALA A 164 -1.55 -0.80 11.48
N PHE A 165 -2.35 -1.80 11.14
CA PHE A 165 -2.56 -2.98 11.99
C PHE A 165 -1.49 -4.07 11.85
N GLY A 166 -0.41 -3.82 11.09
CA GLY A 166 0.69 -4.75 10.93
C GLY A 166 0.34 -6.01 10.11
N LEU A 167 -0.69 -5.94 9.26
CA LEU A 167 -1.12 -7.02 8.37
C LEU A 167 -0.43 -6.96 6.98
N ALA A 168 0.30 -5.90 6.72
CA ALA A 168 1.22 -5.73 5.59
C ALA A 168 2.32 -4.74 5.97
N PRO A 169 3.54 -4.84 5.42
CA PRO A 169 4.60 -3.84 5.65
C PRO A 169 4.38 -2.56 4.85
N ALA A 170 3.67 -2.67 3.73
CA ALA A 170 3.38 -1.58 2.80
C ALA A 170 2.12 -1.84 2.00
N ALA A 171 1.53 -0.79 1.43
CA ALA A 171 0.38 -0.89 0.53
C ALA A 171 0.43 0.15 -0.59
N ILE A 172 -0.30 -0.14 -1.68
CA ILE A 172 -0.50 0.80 -2.79
C ILE A 172 -1.96 1.25 -2.82
N GLY A 173 -2.15 2.56 -2.89
CA GLY A 173 -3.44 3.22 -3.02
C GLY A 173 -3.52 4.18 -4.20
N SER A 174 -4.65 4.85 -4.35
CA SER A 174 -4.87 5.92 -5.35
C SER A 174 -5.26 7.22 -4.65
N ASP A 175 -4.87 8.35 -5.24
CA ASP A 175 -5.15 9.70 -4.70
C ASP A 175 -5.61 10.63 -5.82
N THR A 176 -6.85 11.05 -5.74
CA THR A 176 -7.47 12.05 -6.62
C THR A 176 -7.61 13.38 -5.89
N GLY A 177 -8.18 13.34 -4.69
CA GLY A 177 -8.42 14.50 -3.83
C GLY A 177 -7.86 14.34 -2.40
N GLY A 178 -6.98 13.33 -2.16
CA GLY A 178 -6.41 13.04 -0.83
C GLY A 178 -6.42 11.56 -0.47
N SER A 179 -6.86 10.68 -1.37
CA SER A 179 -7.21 9.29 -1.03
C SER A 179 -6.03 8.34 -0.72
N VAL A 180 -4.78 8.79 -0.78
CA VAL A 180 -3.60 8.15 -0.16
C VAL A 180 -3.24 8.88 1.13
N ARG A 181 -3.22 10.21 1.09
CA ARG A 181 -2.76 11.08 2.18
C ARG A 181 -3.70 11.10 3.38
N ILE A 182 -5.03 11.15 3.15
CA ILE A 182 -6.04 11.18 4.22
C ILE A 182 -5.94 9.91 5.10
N PRO A 183 -6.09 8.68 4.54
CA PRO A 183 -6.03 7.49 5.35
C PRO A 183 -4.63 7.26 5.96
N ALA A 184 -3.55 7.68 5.29
CA ALA A 184 -2.22 7.63 5.88
C ALA A 184 -2.12 8.53 7.13
N ALA A 185 -2.57 9.78 7.05
CA ALA A 185 -2.54 10.73 8.16
C ALA A 185 -3.40 10.29 9.34
N TRP A 186 -4.55 9.66 9.11
CA TRP A 186 -5.44 9.19 10.16
C TRP A 186 -4.94 7.93 10.88
N ASN A 187 -4.02 7.20 10.26
CA ASN A 187 -3.47 5.94 10.80
C ASN A 187 -1.96 6.02 11.09
N ASP A 188 -1.40 7.21 11.31
CA ASP A 188 0.02 7.44 11.66
C ASP A 188 1.01 6.85 10.63
N LEU A 189 0.69 6.96 9.36
CA LEU A 189 1.47 6.44 8.25
C LEU A 189 1.98 7.56 7.33
N VAL A 190 2.95 7.22 6.50
CA VAL A 190 3.43 8.06 5.40
C VAL A 190 2.63 7.72 4.13
N GLY A 191 1.97 8.72 3.56
CA GLY A 191 1.26 8.62 2.29
C GLY A 191 1.86 9.54 1.24
N LEU A 192 2.43 8.99 0.17
CA LEU A 192 3.02 9.76 -0.92
C LEU A 192 2.06 9.90 -2.09
N LYS A 193 1.54 11.11 -2.33
CA LYS A 193 0.85 11.41 -3.59
C LYS A 193 1.86 11.76 -4.66
N THR A 194 1.92 10.98 -5.71
CA THR A 194 2.81 11.20 -6.85
C THR A 194 2.31 12.33 -7.75
N THR A 195 3.18 12.84 -8.61
CA THR A 195 2.78 13.79 -9.66
C THR A 195 1.95 13.06 -10.72
N LEU A 196 0.86 13.71 -11.20
CA LEU A 196 0.03 13.18 -12.29
C LEU A 196 0.88 12.76 -13.50
N GLY A 197 0.58 11.57 -14.04
CA GLY A 197 1.29 10.99 -15.19
C GLY A 197 2.65 10.36 -14.88
N ARG A 198 3.10 10.36 -13.61
CA ARG A 198 4.36 9.69 -13.22
C ARG A 198 4.23 8.19 -13.08
N VAL A 199 3.02 7.71 -12.81
CA VAL A 199 2.70 6.29 -12.64
C VAL A 199 1.58 5.95 -13.61
N SER A 200 1.65 4.78 -14.27
CA SER A 200 0.63 4.33 -15.21
C SER A 200 -0.69 4.06 -14.50
N MET A 201 -1.79 4.45 -15.13
CA MET A 201 -3.17 4.16 -14.70
C MET A 201 -3.81 3.02 -15.52
N GLU A 202 -3.03 2.31 -16.33
CA GLU A 202 -3.53 1.19 -17.13
C GLU A 202 -3.92 0.03 -16.22
N GLY A 203 -5.13 -0.53 -16.44
CA GLY A 203 -5.69 -1.59 -15.59
C GLY A 203 -6.15 -1.11 -14.20
N VAL A 204 -6.38 0.21 -14.03
CA VAL A 204 -6.88 0.78 -12.78
C VAL A 204 -8.27 1.37 -13.00
N VAL A 205 -9.24 1.01 -12.13
CA VAL A 205 -10.58 1.60 -12.19
C VAL A 205 -10.48 3.09 -11.84
N PRO A 206 -10.83 4.01 -12.75
CA PRO A 206 -10.63 5.43 -12.55
C PRO A 206 -11.76 6.06 -11.72
N LEU A 207 -11.43 7.11 -10.96
CA LEU A 207 -12.38 8.07 -10.44
C LEU A 207 -12.45 9.31 -11.36
N CYS A 208 -11.30 9.94 -11.58
CA CYS A 208 -11.18 11.10 -12.46
C CYS A 208 -9.79 11.14 -13.12
N ARG A 209 -9.71 10.72 -14.38
CA ARG A 209 -8.42 10.53 -15.10
C ARG A 209 -7.52 11.77 -15.10
N SER A 210 -8.11 12.98 -14.99
CA SER A 210 -7.36 14.25 -14.98
C SER A 210 -6.68 14.54 -13.64
N PHE A 211 -7.01 13.79 -12.57
CA PHE A 211 -6.50 14.02 -11.23
C PHE A 211 -5.99 12.74 -10.54
N ASP A 212 -6.37 11.57 -11.05
CA ASP A 212 -6.00 10.29 -10.43
C ASP A 212 -4.49 10.09 -10.44
N THR A 213 -3.96 9.76 -9.28
CA THR A 213 -2.57 9.37 -9.08
C THR A 213 -2.50 8.09 -8.25
N ILE A 214 -1.38 7.39 -8.31
CA ILE A 214 -1.12 6.20 -7.52
C ILE A 214 0.05 6.49 -6.58
N GLY A 215 -0.02 6.00 -5.35
CA GLY A 215 1.06 6.19 -4.41
C GLY A 215 1.10 5.18 -3.28
N PRO A 216 2.27 5.04 -2.65
CA PRO A 216 2.48 4.16 -1.51
C PRO A 216 1.87 4.71 -0.21
N ILE A 217 1.44 3.78 0.64
CA ILE A 217 1.07 3.98 2.05
C ILE A 217 1.97 3.07 2.87
N VAL A 218 2.80 3.64 3.72
CA VAL A 218 3.94 2.96 4.35
C VAL A 218 4.24 3.52 5.75
N LYS A 219 5.14 2.86 6.48
CA LYS A 219 5.56 3.29 7.83
C LYS A 219 6.59 4.42 7.81
N THR A 220 7.47 4.47 6.81
CA THR A 220 8.62 5.40 6.78
C THR A 220 8.71 6.15 5.44
N VAL A 221 9.45 7.27 5.43
CA VAL A 221 9.74 8.02 4.19
C VAL A 221 10.65 7.22 3.27
N ASP A 222 11.57 6.45 3.83
CA ASP A 222 12.47 5.57 3.06
C ASP A 222 11.68 4.51 2.30
N ASP A 223 10.72 3.86 2.95
CA ASP A 223 9.79 2.93 2.28
C ASP A 223 9.05 3.60 1.12
N ALA A 224 8.57 4.85 1.34
CA ALA A 224 7.87 5.60 0.30
C ALA A 224 8.77 5.88 -0.91
N GLY A 225 10.02 6.23 -0.67
CA GLY A 225 11.03 6.46 -1.72
C GLY A 225 11.35 5.19 -2.50
N LEU A 226 11.55 4.06 -1.80
CA LEU A 226 11.84 2.77 -2.41
C LEU A 226 10.64 2.26 -3.24
N LEU A 227 9.43 2.27 -2.70
CA LEU A 227 8.24 1.88 -3.45
C LEU A 227 7.98 2.80 -4.65
N PHE A 228 8.18 4.12 -4.49
CA PHE A 228 8.05 5.04 -5.59
C PHE A 228 9.03 4.71 -6.74
N SER A 229 10.27 4.34 -6.42
CA SER A 229 11.24 3.93 -7.45
C SER A 229 10.81 2.65 -8.17
N VAL A 230 10.25 1.67 -7.46
CA VAL A 230 9.72 0.43 -8.05
C VAL A 230 8.58 0.72 -9.02
N ILE A 231 7.55 1.48 -8.56
CA ILE A 231 6.35 1.73 -9.37
C ILE A 231 6.54 2.72 -10.52
N THR A 232 7.66 3.44 -10.56
CA THR A 232 7.99 4.40 -11.64
C THR A 232 9.14 3.96 -12.52
N THR A 233 9.73 2.78 -12.29
CA THR A 233 10.93 2.31 -13.00
C THR A 233 12.15 3.23 -12.90
N ASN A 234 12.19 4.10 -11.92
CA ASN A 234 13.30 5.01 -11.69
C ASN A 234 14.34 4.39 -10.75
N LYS A 235 15.55 4.90 -10.80
CA LYS A 235 16.54 4.58 -9.78
C LYS A 235 16.03 5.00 -8.40
N PRO A 236 16.37 4.27 -7.32
CA PRO A 236 16.07 4.69 -5.97
C PRO A 236 16.45 6.15 -5.75
N ILE A 237 15.55 6.89 -5.10
CA ILE A 237 15.83 8.29 -4.76
C ILE A 237 16.85 8.26 -3.64
N ASP A 238 17.98 8.94 -3.86
CA ASP A 238 18.93 9.22 -2.79
C ASP A 238 18.29 10.25 -1.85
N LEU A 239 17.90 9.79 -0.66
CA LEU A 239 17.36 10.62 0.42
C LEU A 239 18.44 11.14 1.35
N GLU A 240 19.74 10.79 1.12
CA GLU A 240 20.84 11.34 1.87
C GLU A 240 20.92 12.87 1.70
N TYR A 241 20.62 13.50 2.74
CA TYR A 241 20.64 14.92 3.12
C TYR A 241 21.13 15.93 2.08
N ARG A 242 20.20 16.52 1.36
CA ARG A 242 20.42 17.90 0.91
C ARG A 242 20.24 18.82 2.12
N SER A 243 21.29 19.58 2.47
CA SER A 243 21.18 20.61 3.51
C SER A 243 19.94 21.48 3.27
N ILE A 244 19.08 21.59 4.28
CA ILE A 244 17.90 22.48 4.27
C ILE A 244 18.29 23.95 4.55
N GLU A 245 19.58 24.25 4.80
CA GLU A 245 20.08 25.59 5.18
C GLU A 245 19.73 26.68 4.17
N ARG A 246 19.41 26.34 2.94
CA ARG A 246 18.94 27.27 1.88
C ARG A 246 17.49 27.03 1.45
N GLY A 247 16.79 26.13 2.14
CA GLY A 247 15.39 25.85 1.85
C GLY A 247 14.51 27.03 2.27
N ARG A 248 13.57 27.43 1.39
CA ARG A 248 12.49 28.33 1.75
C ARG A 248 11.29 27.51 2.15
N LEU A 249 10.85 27.63 3.38
CA LEU A 249 9.63 27.00 3.90
C LEU A 249 8.51 28.06 3.91
N ALA A 250 7.31 27.63 3.52
CA ALA A 250 6.10 28.43 3.63
C ALA A 250 5.08 27.69 4.50
N ILE A 251 4.43 28.40 5.42
CA ILE A 251 3.34 27.89 6.24
C ILE A 251 2.05 28.48 5.70
N LEU A 252 1.11 27.61 5.31
CA LEU A 252 -0.24 28.04 4.93
C LEU A 252 -0.97 28.49 6.20
N LYS A 253 -1.47 29.74 6.22
CA LYS A 253 -2.29 30.28 7.32
C LYS A 253 -3.74 30.38 6.85
N GLY A 254 -4.68 30.44 7.80
CA GLY A 254 -6.11 30.60 7.56
C GLY A 254 -6.89 29.31 7.75
N THR A 255 -8.02 29.16 7.08
CA THR A 255 -9.01 28.08 7.30
C THR A 255 -8.45 26.65 7.38
N ALA A 256 -7.32 26.39 6.72
CA ALA A 256 -6.66 25.07 6.79
C ALA A 256 -6.05 24.77 8.19
N LEU A 257 -5.80 25.81 9.02
CA LEU A 257 -5.25 25.66 10.38
C LEU A 257 -6.24 26.11 11.44
N ASP A 258 -7.20 26.97 11.11
CA ASP A 258 -8.11 27.59 12.07
C ASP A 258 -9.15 26.60 12.63
N ASP A 259 -9.49 25.56 11.84
CA ASP A 259 -10.46 24.51 12.21
C ASP A 259 -9.79 23.21 12.74
N LEU A 260 -8.50 23.24 13.04
CA LEU A 260 -7.82 22.06 13.59
C LEU A 260 -8.34 21.77 15.01
N GLN A 261 -8.86 20.56 15.20
CA GLN A 261 -9.17 20.06 16.55
C GLN A 261 -7.87 19.98 17.38
N GLN A 262 -7.95 20.21 18.69
CA GLN A 262 -6.80 20.23 19.60
C GLN A 262 -6.03 18.87 19.70
N LYS A 263 -6.58 17.82 19.16
CA LYS A 263 -5.90 16.55 18.93
C LYS A 263 -6.16 16.14 17.49
N PRO A 264 -5.19 16.25 16.58
CA PRO A 264 -5.10 15.23 15.57
C PRO A 264 -4.92 13.93 16.34
N ALA A 265 -5.79 12.98 16.09
CA ALA A 265 -5.64 11.66 16.65
C ALA A 265 -4.27 11.10 16.31
#